data_223111c02ab585efd044e496781de11e
#
_entry.id   223111c02ab585efd044e496781de11e
#
_cell.length_a   1.000
_cell.length_b   1.000
_cell.length_c   1.000
_cell.angle_alpha   90.00
_cell.angle_beta   90.00
_cell.angle_gamma   90.00
#
_symmetry.space_group_name_H-M   'P 1'
#
loop_
_entity.id
_entity.type
_entity.pdbx_description
1 polymer ?
#
loop_
_entity_poly.entity_id
_entity_poly.type
_entity_poly.pdbx_seq_one_letter_code
_entity_poly.pdbx_strand_id
1 'polypeptide(L)'
;MDEVKIDDTVKAFYKTGTYIGKVKEDRGSKFLVEVLGVHTHPAQGDLHNPGQTEDVFFHQRKALAHHEKANVDKQAVHPYDDEIPDYMKSLEDSVQKYKEKLERRDTEFNQKALTRLQDLEKQYFK
;
A
#
# COMPACT_ATOMS: atom_id res chain seq x y z
N MET A 1 -23.70 3.01 -11.40
CA MET A 1 -22.69 2.55 -10.44
C MET A 1 -22.18 1.20 -10.84
N ASP A 2 -20.90 1.11 -11.05
CA ASP A 2 -20.31 -0.15 -11.47
C ASP A 2 -20.11 -1.05 -10.26
N GLU A 3 -20.78 -2.18 -10.25
CA GLU A 3 -20.54 -3.19 -9.23
C GLU A 3 -19.24 -3.91 -9.55
N VAL A 4 -18.42 -4.06 -8.52
CA VAL A 4 -17.21 -4.87 -8.62
C VAL A 4 -17.59 -6.34 -8.53
N LYS A 5 -17.05 -7.14 -9.42
CA LYS A 5 -17.33 -8.58 -9.53
C LYS A 5 -16.03 -9.38 -9.45
N ILE A 6 -16.18 -10.68 -9.22
CA ILE A 6 -15.05 -11.62 -9.30
C ILE A 6 -14.38 -11.49 -10.67
N ASP A 7 -13.05 -11.49 -10.66
CA ASP A 7 -12.16 -11.30 -11.80
C ASP A 7 -12.02 -9.86 -12.32
N ASP A 8 -12.73 -8.90 -11.70
CA ASP A 8 -12.53 -7.50 -12.04
C ASP A 8 -11.19 -6.98 -11.52
N THR A 9 -10.56 -6.10 -12.31
CA THR A 9 -9.38 -5.37 -11.89
C THR A 9 -9.83 -4.17 -11.06
N VAL A 10 -9.22 -4.00 -9.89
CA VAL A 10 -9.65 -3.02 -8.91
C VAL A 10 -8.49 -2.27 -8.29
N LYS A 11 -8.82 -1.10 -7.73
CA LYS A 11 -7.96 -0.32 -6.86
C LYS A 11 -8.47 -0.55 -5.44
N ALA A 12 -7.63 -1.11 -4.58
CA ALA A 12 -8.02 -1.50 -3.23
C ALA A 12 -7.23 -0.73 -2.19
N PHE A 13 -7.93 -0.12 -1.25
CA PHE A 13 -7.32 0.56 -0.10
C PHE A 13 -7.27 -0.43 1.06
N TYR A 14 -6.07 -0.77 1.49
CA TYR A 14 -5.86 -1.75 2.54
C TYR A 14 -4.85 -1.23 3.54
N LYS A 15 -5.27 -1.06 4.80
CA LYS A 15 -4.47 -0.40 5.84
C LYS A 15 -4.04 0.97 5.32
N THR A 16 -2.76 1.29 5.26
CA THR A 16 -2.29 2.60 4.76
C THR A 16 -1.76 2.54 3.33
N GLY A 17 -1.84 1.37 2.70
CA GLY A 17 -1.40 1.19 1.31
C GLY A 17 -2.55 1.16 0.33
N THR A 18 -2.26 1.41 -0.93
CA THR A 18 -3.22 1.31 -2.02
C THR A 18 -2.65 0.40 -3.09
N TYR A 19 -3.44 -0.56 -3.56
CA TYR A 19 -2.97 -1.61 -4.45
C TYR A 19 -3.86 -1.74 -5.68
N ILE A 20 -3.26 -2.16 -6.79
CA ILE A 20 -3.99 -2.60 -7.97
C ILE A 20 -4.05 -4.12 -7.87
N GLY A 21 -5.24 -4.68 -8.02
CA GLY A 21 -5.40 -6.11 -7.87
C GLY A 21 -6.60 -6.65 -8.61
N LYS A 22 -6.83 -7.94 -8.42
CA LYS A 22 -7.93 -8.65 -9.04
C LYS A 22 -8.78 -9.30 -7.95
N VAL A 23 -10.09 -9.17 -8.05
CA VAL A 23 -11.02 -9.80 -7.11
C VAL A 23 -11.05 -11.29 -7.38
N LYS A 24 -10.70 -12.09 -6.38
CA LYS A 24 -10.67 -13.56 -6.49
C LYS A 24 -11.89 -14.22 -5.88
N GLU A 25 -12.41 -13.67 -4.79
CA GLU A 25 -13.58 -14.21 -4.08
C GLU A 25 -14.42 -13.10 -3.49
N ASP A 26 -15.72 -13.34 -3.38
CA ASP A 26 -16.65 -12.51 -2.63
C ASP A 26 -16.86 -13.17 -1.27
N ARG A 27 -16.44 -12.50 -0.20
CA ARG A 27 -16.51 -13.03 1.17
C ARG A 27 -17.48 -12.24 2.04
N GLY A 28 -18.62 -11.85 1.49
CA GLY A 28 -19.65 -11.13 2.23
C GLY A 28 -19.33 -9.64 2.33
N SER A 29 -18.84 -9.18 3.47
CA SER A 29 -18.48 -7.77 3.65
C SER A 29 -17.14 -7.40 3.02
N LYS A 30 -16.36 -8.40 2.58
CA LYS A 30 -15.02 -8.20 2.01
C LYS A 30 -14.88 -8.93 0.69
N PHE A 31 -13.95 -8.42 -0.14
CA PHE A 31 -13.44 -9.14 -1.30
C PHE A 31 -12.06 -9.69 -0.98
N LEU A 32 -11.78 -10.90 -1.44
CA LEU A 32 -10.40 -11.40 -1.47
C LEU A 32 -9.75 -10.84 -2.72
N VAL A 33 -8.72 -9.99 -2.55
CA VAL A 33 -8.03 -9.33 -3.65
C VAL A 33 -6.61 -9.86 -3.77
N GLU A 34 -6.24 -10.28 -4.99
CA GLU A 34 -4.87 -10.67 -5.32
C GLU A 34 -4.11 -9.45 -5.81
N VAL A 35 -2.98 -9.15 -5.19
CA VAL A 35 -2.18 -7.95 -5.49
C VAL A 35 -1.40 -8.14 -6.79
N LEU A 36 -1.57 -7.19 -7.73
CA LEU A 36 -0.88 -7.15 -9.02
C LEU A 36 0.07 -5.96 -9.13
N GLY A 37 -0.13 -4.93 -8.34
CA GLY A 37 0.74 -3.75 -8.34
C GLY A 37 0.53 -2.91 -7.10
N VAL A 38 1.48 -2.01 -6.84
CA VAL A 38 1.42 -1.07 -5.71
C VAL A 38 1.18 0.34 -6.26
N HIS A 39 0.03 0.91 -5.91
CA HIS A 39 -0.30 2.28 -6.30
C HIS A 39 0.32 3.28 -5.31
N THR A 40 0.16 3.02 -4.02
CA THR A 40 0.68 3.86 -2.94
C THR A 40 1.31 2.98 -1.87
N HIS A 41 2.57 3.25 -1.55
CA HIS A 41 3.28 2.49 -0.52
C HIS A 41 2.67 2.75 0.87
N PRO A 42 2.54 1.72 1.72
CA PRO A 42 2.03 1.91 3.08
C PRO A 42 2.82 2.96 3.87
N ALA A 43 2.10 3.76 4.65
CA ALA A 43 2.72 4.74 5.53
C ALA A 43 3.42 4.05 6.69
N GLN A 44 4.56 4.62 7.10
CA GLN A 44 5.33 4.13 8.25
C GLN A 44 4.90 4.88 9.51
N GLY A 45 5.05 4.25 10.67
CA GLY A 45 4.74 4.87 11.94
C GLY A 45 3.54 4.27 12.67
N ASP A 46 3.05 4.96 13.71
CA ASP A 46 1.90 4.53 14.49
C ASP A 46 0.62 5.14 13.90
N LEU A 47 -0.31 4.29 13.48
CA LEU A 47 -1.58 4.73 12.89
C LEU A 47 -2.47 5.48 13.86
N HIS A 48 -2.36 5.18 15.16
CA HIS A 48 -3.18 5.80 16.19
C HIS A 48 -2.60 7.11 16.69
N ASN A 49 -1.33 7.38 16.41
CA ASN A 49 -0.63 8.58 16.85
C ASN A 49 0.16 9.18 15.68
N PRO A 50 -0.54 9.68 14.63
CA PRO A 50 0.14 10.22 13.45
C PRO A 50 1.07 11.37 13.81
N GLY A 51 2.28 11.34 13.28
CA GLY A 51 3.27 12.39 13.48
C GLY A 51 4.03 12.33 14.80
N GLN A 52 3.68 11.43 15.70
CA GLN A 52 4.39 11.28 16.98
C GLN A 52 5.55 10.29 16.84
N THR A 53 6.63 10.56 17.57
CA THR A 53 7.84 9.72 17.57
C THR A 53 8.22 9.25 18.97
N GLU A 54 7.67 9.86 20.02
CA GLU A 54 7.93 9.50 21.42
C GLU A 54 6.72 8.80 22.02
N ASP A 55 6.97 7.83 22.90
CA ASP A 55 5.95 7.06 23.61
C ASP A 55 4.98 6.34 22.68
N VAL A 56 5.40 6.05 21.44
CA VAL A 56 4.61 5.32 20.44
C VAL A 56 5.47 4.25 19.80
N PHE A 57 4.82 3.18 19.35
CA PHE A 57 5.50 2.13 18.61
C PHE A 57 5.55 2.52 17.12
N PHE A 58 6.73 2.81 16.62
CA PHE A 58 6.92 3.23 15.22
C PHE A 58 7.01 1.99 14.31
N HIS A 59 5.88 1.63 13.72
CA HIS A 59 5.78 0.42 12.89
C HIS A 59 6.42 0.59 11.52
N GLN A 60 7.21 -0.40 11.13
CA GLN A 60 7.65 -0.57 9.75
C GLN A 60 6.59 -1.42 9.04
N ARG A 61 6.02 -0.88 7.95
CA ARG A 61 4.97 -1.58 7.21
C ARG A 61 5.44 -1.88 5.80
N LYS A 62 5.53 -3.16 5.51
CA LYS A 62 5.93 -3.65 4.20
C LYS A 62 4.73 -3.67 3.26
N ALA A 63 4.96 -3.32 1.99
CA ALA A 63 3.92 -3.46 0.97
C ALA A 63 3.58 -4.93 0.76
N LEU A 64 2.33 -5.21 0.40
CA LEU A 64 1.91 -6.56 0.04
C LEU A 64 2.70 -7.03 -1.18
N ALA A 65 3.04 -8.32 -1.20
CA ALA A 65 3.84 -8.91 -2.27
C ALA A 65 3.01 -9.16 -3.53
N HIS A 66 3.68 -9.35 -4.66
CA HIS A 66 3.01 -9.74 -5.91
C HIS A 66 2.29 -11.07 -5.71
N HIS A 67 1.03 -11.12 -6.07
CA HIS A 67 0.14 -12.27 -5.91
C HIS A 67 -0.28 -12.57 -4.47
N GLU A 68 0.13 -11.77 -3.51
CA GLU A 68 -0.37 -11.89 -2.15
C GLU A 68 -1.86 -11.54 -2.13
N LYS A 69 -2.64 -12.27 -1.34
CA LYS A 69 -4.08 -12.07 -1.26
C LYS A 69 -4.45 -11.46 0.10
N ALA A 70 -5.37 -10.51 0.07
CA ALA A 70 -5.84 -9.84 1.28
C ALA A 70 -7.35 -9.67 1.24
N ASN A 71 -7.97 -9.75 2.42
CA ASN A 71 -9.39 -9.44 2.56
C ASN A 71 -9.56 -7.94 2.72
N VAL A 72 -10.21 -7.31 1.76
CA VAL A 72 -10.39 -5.85 1.72
C VAL A 72 -11.88 -5.52 1.82
N ASP A 73 -12.23 -4.56 2.67
CA ASP A 73 -13.62 -4.12 2.79
C ASP A 73 -14.15 -3.68 1.44
N LYS A 74 -15.35 -4.13 1.08
CA LYS A 74 -15.95 -3.82 -0.23
C LYS A 74 -16.02 -2.33 -0.51
N GLN A 75 -16.30 -1.52 0.52
CA GLN A 75 -16.34 -0.06 0.37
C GLN A 75 -14.97 0.55 0.03
N ALA A 76 -13.89 -0.16 0.26
CA ALA A 76 -12.52 0.27 -0.04
C ALA A 76 -11.99 -0.30 -1.36
N VAL A 77 -12.85 -0.96 -2.15
CA VAL A 77 -12.49 -1.56 -3.43
C VAL A 77 -13.26 -0.83 -4.53
N HIS A 78 -12.51 -0.31 -5.52
CA HIS A 78 -13.10 0.48 -6.61
C HIS A 78 -12.65 -0.06 -7.97
N PRO A 79 -13.49 0.08 -9.02
CA PRO A 79 -13.07 -0.34 -10.37
C PRO A 79 -11.81 0.38 -10.82
N TYR A 80 -10.96 -0.32 -11.58
CA TYR A 80 -9.73 0.23 -12.10
C TYR A 80 -9.65 -0.09 -13.60
N ASP A 81 -9.63 0.97 -14.42
CA ASP A 81 -9.73 0.85 -15.89
C ASP A 81 -8.42 1.06 -16.64
N ASP A 82 -7.35 1.38 -15.93
CA ASP A 82 -6.03 1.57 -16.54
C ASP A 82 -5.27 0.26 -16.68
N GLU A 83 -4.11 0.32 -17.34
CA GLU A 83 -3.24 -0.84 -17.50
C GLU A 83 -2.75 -1.33 -16.14
N ILE A 84 -2.65 -2.65 -16.01
CA ILE A 84 -2.05 -3.27 -14.82
C ILE A 84 -0.54 -3.06 -14.92
N PRO A 85 0.08 -2.37 -13.92
CA PRO A 85 1.51 -2.10 -13.99
C PRO A 85 2.33 -3.36 -13.70
N ASP A 86 3.58 -3.34 -14.15
CA ASP A 86 4.57 -4.32 -13.68
C ASP A 86 4.72 -4.14 -12.16
N TYR A 87 4.65 -5.23 -11.40
CA TYR A 87 4.68 -5.15 -9.93
C TYR A 87 5.93 -4.44 -9.42
N MET A 88 7.12 -4.90 -9.84
CA MET A 88 8.37 -4.33 -9.32
C MET A 88 8.54 -2.87 -9.70
N LYS A 89 8.14 -2.49 -10.91
CA LYS A 89 8.18 -1.09 -11.33
C LYS A 89 7.21 -0.25 -10.53
N SER A 90 5.99 -0.76 -10.30
CA SER A 90 4.99 -0.04 -9.49
C SER A 90 5.47 0.14 -8.04
N LEU A 91 6.11 -0.89 -7.49
CA LEU A 91 6.69 -0.83 -6.15
C LEU A 91 7.79 0.25 -6.08
N GLU A 92 8.71 0.26 -7.05
CA GLU A 92 9.76 1.27 -7.17
C GLU A 92 9.20 2.68 -7.22
N ASP A 93 8.22 2.89 -8.11
CA ASP A 93 7.58 4.20 -8.29
C ASP A 93 6.87 4.65 -7.00
N SER A 94 6.18 3.74 -6.32
CA SER A 94 5.45 4.05 -5.09
C SER A 94 6.42 4.41 -3.94
N VAL A 95 7.53 3.71 -3.84
CA VAL A 95 8.59 4.00 -2.87
C VAL A 95 9.18 5.39 -3.14
N GLN A 96 9.49 5.68 -4.40
CA GLN A 96 10.08 6.96 -4.79
C GLN A 96 9.13 8.13 -4.48
N LYS A 97 7.85 7.99 -4.78
CA LYS A 97 6.85 9.01 -4.47
C LYS A 97 6.74 9.26 -2.97
N TYR A 98 6.78 8.20 -2.18
CA TYR A 98 6.71 8.31 -0.73
C TYR A 98 7.96 8.99 -0.17
N LYS A 99 9.15 8.66 -0.68
CA LYS A 99 10.41 9.32 -0.30
C LYS A 99 10.34 10.82 -0.58
N GLU A 100 9.89 11.20 -1.76
CA GLU A 100 9.74 12.61 -2.14
C GLU A 100 8.79 13.34 -1.19
N LYS A 101 7.69 12.70 -0.83
CA LYS A 101 6.73 13.26 0.12
C LYS A 101 7.36 13.48 1.50
N LEU A 102 8.14 12.51 1.98
CA LEU A 102 8.79 12.60 3.29
C LEU A 102 9.91 13.64 3.31
N GLU A 103 10.59 13.83 2.18
CA GLU A 103 11.68 14.80 2.07
C GLU A 103 11.23 16.25 2.00
N ARG A 104 9.93 16.50 1.76
CA ARG A 104 9.37 17.86 1.71
C ARG A 104 9.42 18.58 3.05
N ARG A 105 9.47 17.85 4.16
CA ARG A 105 9.55 18.40 5.52
C ARG A 105 10.60 17.64 6.30
N ASP A 106 11.51 18.39 6.91
CA ASP A 106 12.55 17.82 7.78
C ASP A 106 12.03 17.74 9.20
N THR A 107 11.26 16.71 9.50
CA THR A 107 10.73 16.45 10.84
C THR A 107 11.32 15.15 11.37
N GLU A 108 11.32 15.00 12.71
CA GLU A 108 11.79 13.75 13.33
C GLU A 108 10.97 12.55 12.85
N PHE A 109 9.65 12.73 12.72
CA PHE A 109 8.76 11.69 12.21
C PHE A 109 9.17 11.27 10.78
N ASN A 110 9.38 12.25 9.89
CA ASN A 110 9.74 11.96 8.50
C ASN A 110 11.13 11.31 8.41
N GLN A 111 12.07 11.71 9.26
CA GLN A 111 13.39 11.07 9.29
C GLN A 111 13.30 9.60 9.70
N LYS A 112 12.48 9.28 10.70
CA LYS A 112 12.23 7.89 11.10
C LYS A 112 11.54 7.11 10.00
N ALA A 113 10.53 7.70 9.36
CA ALA A 113 9.83 7.07 8.25
C ALA A 113 10.77 6.77 7.09
N LEU A 114 11.65 7.72 6.73
CA LEU A 114 12.65 7.52 5.69
C LEU A 114 13.61 6.38 6.02
N THR A 115 14.06 6.29 7.27
CA THR A 115 14.94 5.21 7.72
C THR A 115 14.27 3.85 7.56
N ARG A 116 13.00 3.74 7.96
CA ARG A 116 12.23 2.50 7.81
C ARG A 116 12.04 2.15 6.33
N LEU A 117 11.74 3.15 5.51
CA LEU A 117 11.54 2.95 4.09
C LEU A 117 12.83 2.52 3.39
N GLN A 118 13.96 3.11 3.75
CA GLN A 118 15.27 2.72 3.20
C GLN A 118 15.62 1.27 3.56
N ASP A 119 15.27 0.83 4.76
CA ASP A 119 15.46 -0.57 5.16
C ASP A 119 14.60 -1.51 4.31
N LEU A 120 13.35 -1.12 4.03
CA LEU A 120 12.46 -1.89 3.15
C LEU A 120 13.00 -1.95 1.73
N GLU A 121 13.56 -0.83 1.22
CA GLU A 121 14.17 -0.82 -0.12
C GLU A 121 15.25 -1.88 -0.27
N LYS A 122 16.07 -2.07 0.76
CA LYS A 122 17.11 -3.10 0.75
C LYS A 122 16.52 -4.51 0.68
N GLN A 123 15.32 -4.69 1.23
CA GLN A 123 14.62 -5.97 1.17
C GLN A 123 13.95 -6.19 -0.18
N TYR A 124 13.36 -5.13 -0.76
CA TYR A 124 12.65 -5.22 -2.02
C TYR A 124 13.57 -5.40 -3.23
N PHE A 125 14.68 -4.69 -3.24
CA PHE A 125 15.53 -4.53 -4.43
C PHE A 125 16.93 -5.10 -4.18
N LYS A 126 16.98 -6.35 -3.78
CA LYS A 126 18.25 -7.07 -3.60
C LYS A 126 18.95 -7.35 -4.91
#